data_e9973c5b1441bcdf2ccf027d7af70b68
#
_entry.id   e9973c5b1441bcdf2ccf027d7af70b68
#
_cell.length_a   1.000
_cell.length_b   1.000
_cell.length_c   1.000
_cell.angle_alpha   90.00
_cell.angle_beta   90.00
_cell.angle_gamma   90.00
#
_symmetry.space_group_name_H-M   'P 1'
#
loop_
_entity.id
_entity.type
_entity.pdbx_description
1 polymer ?
#
loop_
_entity_poly.entity_id
_entity_poly.type
_entity_poly.pdbx_seq_one_letter_code
_entity_poly.pdbx_strand_id
1 'polypeptide(L)'
;RMRLLTCTGAPSPRRVTLYLAEKGIELDTVEIDLKSGEHLSDEFQAKSPECTVPVLELDDGTSLWNSIAIRQYLESLHPEPALLGREALERARVTQYVLWIEHNGMMSAAEAFRNAAKGMADHALPGRRPVPQIDALAERGVRRFGHFLEDLDGFLDEQGYVAGDAFTVADIDALVMIDFGCRVTKAELEAHANLSKWYERVRNRPAIRAEG
;
A
#
# COMPACT_ATOMS: atom_id res chain seq x y z
N ARG A 1 -24.57 -1.53 -5.96
CA ARG A 1 -23.46 -0.75 -6.50
C ARG A 1 -22.19 -1.03 -5.70
N MET A 2 -21.06 -1.29 -6.39
CA MET A 2 -19.77 -1.52 -5.74
C MET A 2 -19.42 -0.36 -4.82
N ARG A 3 -18.85 -0.67 -3.65
CA ARG A 3 -18.34 0.33 -2.71
C ARG A 3 -17.03 -0.11 -2.07
N LEU A 4 -16.18 0.86 -1.80
CA LEU A 4 -14.88 0.64 -1.15
C LEU A 4 -14.96 0.98 0.33
N LEU A 5 -14.72 0.00 1.19
CA LEU A 5 -14.51 0.21 2.62
C LEU A 5 -13.05 0.61 2.82
N THR A 6 -12.81 1.77 3.38
CA THR A 6 -11.50 2.41 3.43
C THR A 6 -11.25 3.05 4.81
N CYS A 7 -10.04 3.52 5.02
CA CYS A 7 -9.68 4.37 6.16
C CYS A 7 -8.68 5.42 5.67
N THR A 8 -9.09 6.67 5.70
CA THR A 8 -8.23 7.80 5.31
C THR A 8 -6.98 7.84 6.19
N GLY A 9 -5.81 7.96 5.56
CA GLY A 9 -4.51 7.97 6.22
C GLY A 9 -3.88 6.60 6.47
N ALA A 10 -4.60 5.50 6.27
CA ALA A 10 -4.03 4.16 6.32
C ALA A 10 -3.31 3.82 5.00
N PRO A 11 -2.13 3.17 5.04
CA PRO A 11 -1.34 2.95 3.83
C PRO A 11 -1.97 1.97 2.84
N SER A 12 -2.51 0.85 3.28
CA SER A 12 -3.08 -0.14 2.37
C SER A 12 -4.29 0.35 1.58
N PRO A 13 -5.29 1.02 2.18
CA PRO A 13 -6.37 1.66 1.43
C PRO A 13 -5.88 2.72 0.45
N ARG A 14 -4.86 3.50 0.80
CA ARG A 14 -4.30 4.55 -0.06
C ARG A 14 -3.77 3.99 -1.38
N ARG A 15 -3.24 2.78 -1.38
CA ARG A 15 -2.82 2.08 -2.61
C ARG A 15 -3.99 1.90 -3.60
N VAL A 16 -5.20 1.73 -3.09
CA VAL A 16 -6.41 1.59 -3.92
C VAL A 16 -6.96 2.97 -4.30
N THR A 17 -7.05 3.92 -3.38
CA THR A 17 -7.59 5.25 -3.69
C THR A 17 -6.75 6.00 -4.71
N LEU A 18 -5.42 5.91 -4.64
CA LEU A 18 -4.52 6.46 -5.67
C LEU A 18 -4.67 5.75 -7.01
N TYR A 19 -4.82 4.43 -7.00
CA TYR A 19 -5.11 3.67 -8.22
C TYR A 19 -6.42 4.12 -8.87
N LEU A 20 -7.49 4.27 -8.10
CA LEU A 20 -8.78 4.76 -8.60
C LEU A 20 -8.64 6.15 -9.22
N ALA A 21 -7.91 7.05 -8.56
CA ALA A 21 -7.67 8.40 -9.05
C ALA A 21 -6.91 8.39 -10.39
N GLU A 22 -5.85 7.61 -10.52
CA GLU A 22 -5.08 7.47 -11.77
C GLU A 22 -5.88 6.82 -12.90
N LYS A 23 -6.82 5.93 -12.57
CA LYS A 23 -7.73 5.30 -13.54
C LYS A 23 -8.94 6.17 -13.91
N GLY A 24 -9.22 7.21 -13.13
CA GLY A 24 -10.46 7.98 -13.26
C GLY A 24 -11.71 7.17 -12.88
N ILE A 25 -11.59 6.22 -11.97
CA ILE A 25 -12.71 5.39 -11.50
C ILE A 25 -13.29 6.02 -10.24
N GLU A 26 -14.60 6.27 -10.25
CA GLU A 26 -15.34 6.73 -9.09
C GLU A 26 -16.09 5.56 -8.45
N LEU A 27 -15.89 5.36 -7.16
CA LEU A 27 -16.61 4.39 -6.34
C LEU A 27 -17.21 5.09 -5.12
N ASP A 28 -18.34 4.59 -4.66
CA ASP A 28 -18.85 4.95 -3.33
C ASP A 28 -17.87 4.45 -2.27
N THR A 29 -17.59 5.27 -1.27
CA THR A 29 -16.66 4.92 -0.19
C THR A 29 -17.36 4.89 1.15
N VAL A 30 -16.91 3.99 2.03
CA VAL A 30 -17.36 3.90 3.43
C VAL A 30 -16.11 3.98 4.30
N GLU A 31 -16.05 5.01 5.12
CA GLU A 31 -14.94 5.16 6.09
C GLU A 31 -15.14 4.19 7.26
N ILE A 32 -14.11 3.41 7.57
CA ILE A 32 -14.09 2.46 8.69
C ILE A 32 -13.27 3.05 9.83
N ASP A 33 -13.87 3.14 11.00
CA ASP A 33 -13.20 3.67 12.19
C ASP A 33 -12.29 2.62 12.85
N LEU A 34 -11.03 2.61 12.45
CA LEU A 34 -10.03 1.69 13.02
C LEU A 34 -9.76 1.98 14.49
N LYS A 35 -9.89 3.24 14.93
CA LYS A 35 -9.60 3.62 16.33
C LYS A 35 -10.65 3.07 17.29
N SER A 36 -11.91 3.03 16.88
CA SER A 36 -12.98 2.43 17.67
C SER A 36 -13.01 0.91 17.61
N GLY A 37 -12.23 0.29 16.73
CA GLY A 37 -12.21 -1.15 16.53
C GLY A 37 -13.33 -1.66 15.61
N GLU A 38 -13.95 -0.83 14.80
CA GLU A 38 -15.03 -1.23 13.87
C GLU A 38 -14.61 -2.41 12.99
N HIS A 39 -13.36 -2.42 12.53
CA HIS A 39 -12.78 -3.50 11.72
C HIS A 39 -12.65 -4.84 12.46
N LEU A 40 -12.82 -4.87 13.77
CA LEU A 40 -12.74 -6.07 14.60
C LEU A 40 -14.12 -6.66 14.92
N SER A 41 -15.20 -6.08 14.39
CA SER A 41 -16.56 -6.60 14.57
C SER A 41 -16.79 -7.89 13.80
N ASP A 42 -17.77 -8.69 14.19
CA ASP A 42 -18.16 -9.90 13.47
C ASP A 42 -18.65 -9.59 12.06
N GLU A 43 -19.37 -8.48 11.91
CA GLU A 43 -19.86 -8.01 10.61
C GLU A 43 -18.69 -7.70 9.66
N PHE A 44 -17.67 -7.00 10.14
CA PHE A 44 -16.50 -6.68 9.31
C PHE A 44 -15.65 -7.91 9.02
N GLN A 45 -15.45 -8.79 9.99
CA GLN A 45 -14.70 -10.03 9.80
C GLN A 45 -15.32 -10.94 8.74
N ALA A 46 -16.65 -10.92 8.60
CA ALA A 46 -17.33 -11.67 7.53
C ALA A 46 -16.97 -11.15 6.13
N LYS A 47 -16.58 -9.88 6.00
CA LYS A 47 -16.14 -9.25 4.74
C LYS A 47 -14.65 -9.36 4.52
N SER A 48 -13.87 -9.28 5.58
CA SER A 48 -12.40 -9.38 5.58
C SER A 48 -11.95 -10.27 6.72
N PRO A 49 -11.62 -11.54 6.46
CA PRO A 49 -11.23 -12.49 7.51
C PRO A 49 -10.02 -12.04 8.34
N GLU A 50 -9.14 -11.25 7.76
CA GLU A 50 -7.98 -10.66 8.44
C GLU A 50 -8.30 -9.37 9.21
N CYS A 51 -9.55 -8.90 9.17
CA CYS A 51 -9.96 -7.64 9.79
C CYS A 51 -9.11 -6.45 9.33
N THR A 52 -8.91 -6.32 8.02
CA THR A 52 -8.10 -5.27 7.43
C THR A 52 -8.87 -4.48 6.38
N VAL A 53 -8.51 -3.21 6.22
CA VAL A 53 -8.94 -2.37 5.11
C VAL A 53 -7.80 -2.29 4.07
N PRO A 54 -8.10 -2.12 2.77
CA PRO A 54 -9.41 -1.88 2.16
C PRO A 54 -10.21 -3.17 1.93
N VAL A 55 -11.53 -3.02 1.72
CA VAL A 55 -12.42 -4.07 1.23
C VAL A 55 -13.26 -3.50 0.09
N LEU A 56 -13.34 -4.21 -1.02
CA LEU A 56 -14.29 -3.90 -2.10
C LEU A 56 -15.49 -4.82 -1.98
N GLU A 57 -16.65 -4.25 -1.73
CA GLU A 57 -17.93 -4.98 -1.78
C GLU A 57 -18.54 -4.85 -3.18
N LEU A 58 -18.87 -5.99 -3.78
CA LEU A 58 -19.55 -6.07 -5.08
C LEU A 58 -21.07 -6.04 -4.92
N ASP A 59 -21.77 -5.84 -6.02
CA ASP A 59 -23.24 -5.74 -6.05
C ASP A 59 -23.95 -7.02 -5.61
N ASP A 60 -23.32 -8.16 -5.78
CA ASP A 60 -23.86 -9.48 -5.38
C ASP A 60 -23.54 -9.87 -3.92
N GLY A 61 -22.88 -8.96 -3.18
CA GLY A 61 -22.45 -9.20 -1.82
C GLY A 61 -21.08 -9.85 -1.66
N THR A 62 -20.40 -10.17 -2.76
CA THR A 62 -19.03 -10.66 -2.72
C THR A 62 -18.11 -9.58 -2.19
N SER A 63 -17.19 -9.94 -1.30
CA SER A 63 -16.15 -9.05 -0.78
C SER A 63 -14.78 -9.47 -1.25
N LEU A 64 -14.01 -8.52 -1.78
CA LEU A 64 -12.59 -8.65 -2.06
C LEU A 64 -11.82 -7.85 -1.04
N TRP A 65 -10.91 -8.49 -0.37
CA TRP A 65 -10.01 -7.86 0.61
C TRP A 65 -8.56 -8.03 0.14
N ASN A 66 -7.68 -7.09 0.46
CA ASN A 66 -6.33 -6.96 -0.04
C ASN A 66 -6.23 -6.01 -1.26
N SER A 67 -5.41 -4.99 -1.11
CA SER A 67 -5.22 -3.93 -2.13
C SER A 67 -4.79 -4.49 -3.50
N ILE A 68 -3.96 -5.52 -3.52
CA ILE A 68 -3.45 -6.13 -4.76
C ILE A 68 -4.58 -6.83 -5.50
N ALA A 69 -5.37 -7.65 -4.79
CA ALA A 69 -6.51 -8.38 -5.38
C ALA A 69 -7.60 -7.43 -5.91
N ILE A 70 -7.92 -6.39 -5.14
CA ILE A 70 -8.90 -5.37 -5.54
C ILE A 70 -8.49 -4.70 -6.86
N ARG A 71 -7.22 -4.28 -6.98
CA ARG A 71 -6.73 -3.64 -8.20
C ARG A 71 -6.71 -4.58 -9.39
N GLN A 72 -6.39 -5.86 -9.20
CA GLN A 72 -6.47 -6.85 -10.29
C GLN A 72 -7.90 -6.99 -10.82
N TYR A 73 -8.88 -7.05 -9.94
CA TYR A 73 -10.28 -7.11 -10.33
C TYR A 73 -10.71 -5.86 -11.10
N LEU A 74 -10.41 -4.68 -10.57
CA LEU A 74 -10.77 -3.40 -11.20
C LEU A 74 -10.05 -3.19 -12.54
N GLU A 75 -8.80 -3.62 -12.68
CA GLU A 75 -8.06 -3.55 -13.94
C GLU A 75 -8.70 -4.40 -15.04
N SER A 76 -9.29 -5.54 -14.67
CA SER A 76 -10.02 -6.39 -15.63
C SER A 76 -11.29 -5.72 -16.15
N LEU A 77 -11.92 -4.87 -15.33
CA LEU A 77 -13.11 -4.10 -15.72
C LEU A 77 -12.76 -2.81 -16.47
N HIS A 78 -11.61 -2.23 -16.14
CA HIS A 78 -11.13 -0.95 -16.66
C HIS A 78 -9.67 -1.08 -17.13
N PRO A 79 -9.42 -1.69 -18.31
CA PRO A 79 -8.05 -2.00 -18.74
C PRO A 79 -7.20 -0.76 -19.06
N GLU A 80 -7.81 0.38 -19.35
CA GLU A 80 -7.10 1.61 -19.68
C GLU A 80 -7.31 2.74 -18.67
N PRO A 81 -6.27 3.53 -18.40
CA PRO A 81 -4.86 3.29 -18.72
C PRO A 81 -4.33 2.04 -18.03
N ALA A 82 -3.47 1.26 -18.69
CA ALA A 82 -2.92 0.01 -18.14
C ALA A 82 -1.91 0.30 -17.04
N LEU A 83 -2.29 0.05 -15.78
CA LEU A 83 -1.44 0.27 -14.61
C LEU A 83 -0.84 -1.02 -14.05
N LEU A 84 -1.28 -2.19 -14.52
CA LEU A 84 -0.73 -3.49 -14.16
C LEU A 84 0.15 -4.12 -15.27
N GLY A 85 0.46 -3.36 -16.31
CA GLY A 85 1.18 -3.82 -17.49
C GLY A 85 0.27 -4.30 -18.61
N ARG A 86 0.73 -4.15 -19.86
CA ARG A 86 -0.01 -4.54 -21.07
C ARG A 86 0.33 -5.96 -21.50
N GLU A 87 1.61 -6.20 -21.68
CA GLU A 87 2.14 -7.46 -22.16
C GLU A 87 2.51 -8.41 -21.01
N ALA A 88 2.66 -9.67 -21.32
CA ALA A 88 2.95 -10.71 -20.32
C ALA A 88 4.19 -10.39 -19.47
N LEU A 89 5.28 -9.93 -20.12
CA LEU A 89 6.51 -9.56 -19.42
C LEU A 89 6.34 -8.32 -18.55
N GLU A 90 5.63 -7.30 -19.03
CA GLU A 90 5.34 -6.10 -18.24
C GLU A 90 4.52 -6.45 -17.00
N ARG A 91 3.46 -7.25 -17.16
CA ARG A 91 2.64 -7.72 -16.04
C ARG A 91 3.46 -8.49 -15.00
N ALA A 92 4.34 -9.36 -15.46
CA ALA A 92 5.23 -10.12 -14.59
C ALA A 92 6.17 -9.19 -13.80
N ARG A 93 6.75 -8.19 -14.47
CA ARG A 93 7.63 -7.19 -13.82
C ARG A 93 6.88 -6.35 -12.79
N VAL A 94 5.69 -5.86 -13.13
CA VAL A 94 4.86 -5.11 -12.18
C VAL A 94 4.57 -5.96 -10.94
N THR A 95 4.14 -7.20 -11.14
CA THR A 95 3.87 -8.14 -10.03
C THR A 95 5.12 -8.38 -9.19
N GLN A 96 6.27 -8.59 -9.83
CA GLN A 96 7.55 -8.79 -9.14
C GLN A 96 7.87 -7.63 -8.20
N TYR A 97 7.77 -6.38 -8.68
CA TYR A 97 8.06 -5.21 -7.87
C TYR A 97 6.98 -4.93 -6.81
N VAL A 98 5.71 -5.16 -7.12
CA VAL A 98 4.62 -5.05 -6.13
C VAL A 98 4.86 -6.00 -4.95
N LEU A 99 5.21 -7.26 -5.21
CA LEU A 99 5.53 -8.23 -4.17
C LEU A 99 6.82 -7.88 -3.41
N TRP A 100 7.84 -7.39 -4.12
CA TRP A 100 9.07 -6.94 -3.48
C TRP A 100 8.82 -5.76 -2.54
N ILE A 101 8.01 -4.77 -2.96
CA ILE A 101 7.61 -3.63 -2.13
C ILE A 101 6.79 -4.10 -0.91
N GLU A 102 5.88 -5.05 -1.10
CA GLU A 102 5.10 -5.62 0.00
C GLU A 102 6.00 -6.25 1.08
N HIS A 103 6.95 -7.11 0.66
CA HIS A 103 7.82 -7.82 1.60
C HIS A 103 8.88 -6.92 2.24
N ASN A 104 9.44 -5.98 1.50
CA ASN A 104 10.58 -5.18 1.97
C ASN A 104 10.19 -3.79 2.45
N GLY A 105 9.17 -3.17 1.84
CA GLY A 105 8.66 -1.86 2.24
C GLY A 105 7.56 -1.96 3.27
N MET A 106 6.42 -2.56 2.89
CA MET A 106 5.24 -2.63 3.77
C MET A 106 5.52 -3.42 5.05
N MET A 107 6.06 -4.63 4.94
CA MET A 107 6.29 -5.48 6.11
C MET A 107 7.34 -4.89 7.06
N SER A 108 8.39 -4.26 6.55
CA SER A 108 9.38 -3.61 7.41
C SER A 108 8.82 -2.40 8.14
N ALA A 109 8.07 -1.54 7.46
CA ALA A 109 7.42 -0.39 8.07
C ALA A 109 6.34 -0.82 9.08
N ALA A 110 5.54 -1.83 8.76
CA ALA A 110 4.55 -2.40 9.68
C ALA A 110 5.21 -3.05 10.89
N GLU A 111 6.31 -3.77 10.72
CA GLU A 111 7.10 -4.35 11.80
C GLU A 111 7.61 -3.27 12.77
N ALA A 112 8.15 -2.17 12.22
CA ALA A 112 8.60 -1.02 13.01
C ALA A 112 7.43 -0.36 13.76
N PHE A 113 6.32 -0.09 13.09
CA PHE A 113 5.17 0.59 13.66
C PHE A 113 4.43 -0.26 14.70
N ARG A 114 4.03 -1.47 14.32
CA ARG A 114 3.17 -2.33 15.15
C ARG A 114 3.87 -2.85 16.41
N ASN A 115 5.20 -3.01 16.39
CA ASN A 115 5.96 -3.47 17.54
C ASN A 115 6.44 -2.33 18.46
N ALA A 116 6.23 -1.06 18.11
CA ALA A 116 6.65 0.08 18.91
C ALA A 116 5.52 1.03 19.32
N ALA A 117 4.48 1.19 18.52
CA ALA A 117 3.41 2.14 18.80
C ALA A 117 2.59 1.71 20.04
N LYS A 118 2.37 2.63 20.96
CA LYS A 118 1.61 2.36 22.20
C LYS A 118 0.19 1.84 21.94
N GLY A 119 -0.47 2.35 20.89
CA GLY A 119 -1.81 1.91 20.50
C GLY A 119 -1.88 0.49 19.93
N MET A 120 -0.73 -0.17 19.72
CA MET A 120 -0.62 -1.51 19.14
C MET A 120 -0.15 -2.57 20.16
N ALA A 121 -0.30 -2.32 21.46
CA ALA A 121 0.27 -3.17 22.51
C ALA A 121 -0.02 -4.68 22.37
N ASP A 122 -1.25 -5.06 22.08
CA ASP A 122 -1.63 -6.46 21.80
C ASP A 122 -2.02 -6.68 20.33
N HIS A 123 -1.62 -5.78 19.45
CA HIS A 123 -1.97 -5.76 18.03
C HIS A 123 -0.73 -5.66 17.13
N ALA A 124 0.34 -6.39 17.48
CA ALA A 124 1.56 -6.44 16.68
C ALA A 124 1.32 -7.04 15.28
N LEU A 125 0.29 -7.84 15.10
CA LEU A 125 -0.21 -8.31 13.83
C LEU A 125 -1.70 -7.92 13.65
N PRO A 126 -2.18 -7.79 12.39
CA PRO A 126 -3.59 -7.59 12.12
C PRO A 126 -4.46 -8.75 12.64
N GLY A 127 -5.75 -8.47 12.81
CA GLY A 127 -6.72 -9.47 13.20
C GLY A 127 -7.17 -9.36 14.66
N ARG A 128 -8.03 -10.30 15.06
CA ARG A 128 -8.68 -10.29 16.39
C ARG A 128 -7.88 -11.01 17.47
N ARG A 129 -6.88 -11.80 17.07
CA ARG A 129 -6.05 -12.55 18.04
C ARG A 129 -5.05 -11.59 18.68
N PRO A 130 -4.96 -11.54 20.03
CA PRO A 130 -3.95 -10.75 20.68
C PRO A 130 -2.55 -11.24 20.33
N VAL A 131 -1.69 -10.32 19.89
CA VAL A 131 -0.29 -10.60 19.59
C VAL A 131 0.55 -9.51 20.25
N PRO A 132 1.39 -9.85 21.25
CA PRO A 132 2.19 -8.88 21.96
C PRO A 132 3.32 -8.34 21.09
N GLN A 133 3.73 -7.11 21.38
CA GLN A 133 4.86 -6.44 20.75
C GLN A 133 6.20 -7.08 21.13
N ILE A 134 7.15 -7.02 20.21
CA ILE A 134 8.53 -7.49 20.38
C ILE A 134 9.47 -6.37 19.94
N ASP A 135 10.18 -5.73 20.87
CA ASP A 135 11.05 -4.58 20.61
C ASP A 135 12.12 -4.87 19.54
N ALA A 136 12.72 -6.04 19.58
CA ALA A 136 13.73 -6.44 18.58
C ALA A 136 13.19 -6.49 17.15
N LEU A 137 11.88 -6.76 16.97
CA LEU A 137 11.23 -6.70 15.66
C LEU A 137 11.03 -5.26 15.22
N ALA A 138 10.71 -4.35 16.13
CA ALA A 138 10.65 -2.92 15.81
C ALA A 138 11.99 -2.39 15.30
N GLU A 139 13.08 -2.74 15.99
CA GLU A 139 14.44 -2.37 15.58
C GLU A 139 14.83 -2.97 14.23
N ARG A 140 14.50 -4.24 14.00
CA ARG A 140 14.73 -4.90 12.72
C ARG A 140 13.93 -4.23 11.59
N GLY A 141 12.67 -3.87 11.85
CA GLY A 141 11.82 -3.18 10.90
C GLY A 141 12.43 -1.86 10.43
N VAL A 142 12.92 -1.04 11.35
CA VAL A 142 13.61 0.23 11.03
C VAL A 142 14.82 -0.02 10.12
N ARG A 143 15.65 -1.02 10.46
CA ARG A 143 16.84 -1.36 9.67
C ARG A 143 16.47 -1.86 8.27
N ARG A 144 15.50 -2.76 8.18
CA ARG A 144 15.01 -3.30 6.91
C ARG A 144 14.41 -2.22 6.01
N PHE A 145 13.71 -1.26 6.60
CA PHE A 145 13.17 -0.14 5.81
C PHE A 145 14.27 0.73 5.21
N GLY A 146 15.36 0.96 5.94
CA GLY A 146 16.55 1.62 5.38
C GLY A 146 17.13 0.87 4.18
N HIS A 147 17.27 -0.45 4.28
CA HIS A 147 17.71 -1.29 3.15
C HIS A 147 16.73 -1.23 1.97
N PHE A 148 15.43 -1.20 2.24
CA PHE A 148 14.40 -1.02 1.20
C PHE A 148 14.61 0.27 0.40
N LEU A 149 14.90 1.38 1.07
CA LEU A 149 15.18 2.66 0.40
C LEU A 149 16.46 2.60 -0.45
N GLU A 150 17.52 2.01 0.07
CA GLU A 150 18.79 1.82 -0.65
C GLU A 150 18.60 0.98 -1.93
N ASP A 151 17.93 -0.16 -1.80
CA ASP A 151 17.66 -1.05 -2.93
C ASP A 151 16.77 -0.40 -3.98
N LEU A 152 15.72 0.31 -3.54
CA LEU A 152 14.81 1.02 -4.44
C LEU A 152 15.53 2.16 -5.19
N ASP A 153 16.40 2.90 -4.51
CA ASP A 153 17.26 3.91 -5.14
C ASP A 153 18.13 3.29 -6.25
N GLY A 154 18.71 2.11 -5.97
CA GLY A 154 19.48 1.35 -6.94
C GLY A 154 18.68 0.92 -8.17
N PHE A 155 17.45 0.46 -7.99
CA PHE A 155 16.57 0.10 -9.12
C PHE A 155 16.24 1.29 -10.01
N LEU A 156 16.13 2.49 -9.43
CA LEU A 156 15.77 3.72 -10.13
C LEU A 156 16.96 4.41 -10.82
N ASP A 157 18.17 3.90 -10.68
CA ASP A 157 19.36 4.43 -11.38
C ASP A 157 19.23 4.28 -12.91
N GLU A 158 18.71 3.15 -13.36
CA GLU A 158 18.59 2.82 -14.79
C GLU A 158 17.14 2.90 -15.30
N GLN A 159 16.15 2.98 -14.44
CA GLN A 159 14.73 2.92 -14.78
C GLN A 159 14.02 4.24 -14.52
N GLY A 160 13.11 4.62 -15.44
CA GLY A 160 12.28 5.82 -15.27
C GLY A 160 11.26 5.68 -14.15
N TYR A 161 10.73 4.46 -13.99
CA TYR A 161 9.74 4.07 -12.98
C TYR A 161 10.14 2.74 -12.33
N VAL A 162 9.47 2.37 -11.25
CA VAL A 162 9.86 1.19 -10.45
C VAL A 162 9.89 -0.11 -11.26
N ALA A 163 8.89 -0.33 -12.10
CA ALA A 163 8.79 -1.56 -12.89
C ALA A 163 9.29 -1.42 -14.34
N GLY A 164 9.88 -0.28 -14.74
CA GLY A 164 10.40 -0.05 -16.09
C GLY A 164 10.18 1.38 -16.59
N ASP A 165 9.76 1.53 -17.85
CA ASP A 165 9.67 2.84 -18.50
C ASP A 165 8.30 3.54 -18.31
N ALA A 166 7.30 2.82 -17.81
CA ALA A 166 5.96 3.34 -17.61
C ALA A 166 5.57 3.38 -16.13
N PHE A 167 4.77 4.41 -15.76
CA PHE A 167 4.12 4.49 -14.47
C PHE A 167 3.13 3.35 -14.28
N THR A 168 3.21 2.65 -13.15
CA THR A 168 2.35 1.51 -12.80
C THR A 168 1.96 1.53 -11.33
N VAL A 169 1.17 0.55 -10.91
CA VAL A 169 0.84 0.35 -9.48
C VAL A 169 2.07 0.12 -8.60
N ALA A 170 3.20 -0.33 -9.18
CA ALA A 170 4.45 -0.45 -8.43
C ALA A 170 4.93 0.92 -7.93
N ASP A 171 4.77 1.97 -8.72
CA ASP A 171 5.09 3.35 -8.31
C ASP A 171 4.13 3.85 -7.24
N ILE A 172 2.84 3.55 -7.35
CA ILE A 172 1.85 3.87 -6.31
C ILE A 172 2.24 3.21 -4.98
N ASP A 173 2.54 1.92 -5.01
CA ASP A 173 2.91 1.17 -3.81
C ASP A 173 4.18 1.69 -3.18
N ALA A 174 5.21 1.97 -3.99
CA ALA A 174 6.45 2.55 -3.51
C ALA A 174 6.22 3.93 -2.85
N LEU A 175 5.45 4.81 -3.47
CA LEU A 175 5.11 6.12 -2.92
C LEU A 175 4.42 5.99 -1.55
N VAL A 176 3.41 5.15 -1.47
CA VAL A 176 2.64 4.93 -0.23
C VAL A 176 3.53 4.38 0.88
N MET A 177 4.40 3.41 0.55
CA MET A 177 5.30 2.81 1.54
C MET A 177 6.40 3.77 1.98
N ILE A 178 6.89 4.62 1.10
CA ILE A 178 7.84 5.68 1.45
C ILE A 178 7.20 6.67 2.41
N ASP A 179 6.02 7.18 2.09
CA ASP A 179 5.31 8.13 2.96
C ASP A 179 5.05 7.54 4.34
N PHE A 180 4.56 6.32 4.40
CA PHE A 180 4.30 5.62 5.65
C PHE A 180 5.59 5.27 6.41
N GLY A 181 6.54 4.62 5.75
CA GLY A 181 7.75 4.13 6.38
C GLY A 181 8.69 5.25 6.85
N CYS A 182 8.84 6.34 6.10
CA CYS A 182 9.62 7.49 6.54
C CYS A 182 8.98 8.18 7.74
N ARG A 183 7.65 8.26 7.79
CA ARG A 183 6.95 8.79 8.97
C ARG A 183 7.18 7.94 10.22
N VAL A 184 7.15 6.62 10.07
CA VAL A 184 7.32 5.66 11.18
C VAL A 184 8.76 5.55 11.64
N THR A 185 9.71 5.41 10.69
CA THR A 185 11.12 5.10 10.98
C THR A 185 12.00 6.35 11.09
N LYS A 186 11.48 7.52 10.66
CA LYS A 186 12.24 8.79 10.53
C LYS A 186 13.39 8.71 9.52
N ALA A 187 13.34 7.76 8.59
CA ALA A 187 14.29 7.69 7.49
C ALA A 187 14.12 8.90 6.55
N GLU A 188 15.22 9.36 5.98
CA GLU A 188 15.28 10.55 5.13
C GLU A 188 15.54 10.14 3.67
N LEU A 189 14.76 10.71 2.74
CA LEU A 189 14.91 10.43 1.30
C LEU A 189 16.12 11.14 0.68
N GLU A 190 16.54 12.24 1.22
CA GLU A 190 17.58 13.11 0.67
C GLU A 190 18.92 12.38 0.50
N ALA A 191 19.15 11.33 1.29
CA ALA A 191 20.33 10.47 1.16
C ALA A 191 20.33 9.61 -0.12
N HIS A 192 19.19 9.53 -0.83
CA HIS A 192 18.95 8.66 -1.98
C HIS A 192 18.56 9.50 -3.21
N ALA A 193 19.55 9.82 -4.06
CA ALA A 193 19.39 10.82 -5.13
C ALA A 193 18.39 10.38 -6.23
N ASN A 194 18.45 9.12 -6.68
CA ASN A 194 17.56 8.61 -7.70
C ASN A 194 16.13 8.50 -7.18
N LEU A 195 15.99 7.97 -5.97
CA LEU A 195 14.72 7.83 -5.29
C LEU A 195 14.06 9.20 -5.05
N SER A 196 14.82 10.21 -4.62
CA SER A 196 14.32 11.57 -4.41
C SER A 196 13.77 12.19 -5.69
N LYS A 197 14.48 12.04 -6.82
CA LYS A 197 14.01 12.53 -8.13
C LYS A 197 12.73 11.83 -8.58
N TRP A 198 12.68 10.51 -8.46
CA TRP A 198 11.49 9.73 -8.78
C TRP A 198 10.32 10.12 -7.86
N TYR A 199 10.55 10.26 -6.56
CA TYR A 199 9.53 10.63 -5.58
C TYR A 199 8.89 11.99 -5.92
N GLU A 200 9.69 13.01 -6.22
CA GLU A 200 9.19 14.33 -6.62
C GLU A 200 8.38 14.26 -7.92
N ARG A 201 8.80 13.47 -8.88
CA ARG A 201 8.06 13.28 -10.14
C ARG A 201 6.72 12.59 -9.93
N VAL A 202 6.68 11.53 -9.13
CA VAL A 202 5.47 10.74 -8.90
C VAL A 202 4.47 11.49 -8.01
N ARG A 203 4.91 12.09 -6.91
CA ARG A 203 4.03 12.86 -6.02
C ARG A 203 3.36 14.05 -6.71
N ASN A 204 3.97 14.58 -7.76
CA ASN A 204 3.45 15.71 -8.52
C ASN A 204 2.53 15.32 -9.69
N ARG A 205 2.25 14.04 -9.88
CA ARG A 205 1.23 13.63 -10.84
C ARG A 205 -0.13 14.22 -10.46
N PRO A 206 -0.93 14.73 -11.45
CA PRO A 206 -2.18 15.44 -11.16
C PRO A 206 -3.15 14.65 -10.26
N ALA A 207 -3.34 13.36 -10.53
CA ALA A 207 -4.24 12.50 -9.76
C ALA A 207 -3.74 12.28 -8.31
N ILE A 208 -2.42 12.17 -8.11
CA ILE A 208 -1.80 11.99 -6.79
C ILE A 208 -1.85 13.28 -6.00
N ARG A 209 -1.55 14.42 -6.60
CA ARG A 209 -1.65 15.74 -5.94
C ARG A 209 -3.06 16.08 -5.50
N ALA A 210 -4.07 15.67 -6.25
CA ALA A 210 -5.46 15.96 -5.95
C ALA A 210 -5.99 15.24 -4.70
N GLU A 211 -5.36 14.15 -4.28
CA GLU A 211 -5.71 13.41 -3.06
C GLU A 211 -5.23 14.11 -1.77
N GLY A 212 -4.13 14.83 -1.83
CA GLY A 212 -3.41 15.36 -0.65
C GLY A 212 -3.89 16.72 -0.15
#